data_00dd16cba7cbbcd66621f3ad3afd4d1b
#
_entry.id   00dd16cba7cbbcd66621f3ad3afd4d1b
#
_cell.length_a   1.000
_cell.length_b   1.000
_cell.length_c   1.000
_cell.angle_alpha   90.00
_cell.angle_beta   90.00
_cell.angle_gamma   90.00
#
_symmetry.space_group_name_H-M   'P 1'
#
loop_
_entity.id
_entity.type
_entity.pdbx_description
1 polymer ?
#
loop_
_entity_poly.entity_id
_entity_poly.type
_entity_poly.pdbx_seq_one_letter_code
_entity_poly.pdbx_strand_id
1 'polypeptide(L)'
;MLDNSDIDAMLQIIYDERGLTLRDMTFSHARDMIEMLKLKERPDYYEDMIILPLDTLKEKYDKAESAKDIIFYGYLYQEKKCFALDYNDLIEFSLHIFRTHEDIRLKWQKRLEYIMIDEFQDIDPPQYELMQVLCDHHKNLFIVGDPDQTIYTWRGADVRFLLDFDKVYPTTKTILMMENYRSTPQILAVCNSLIEKNQDRIKKELLPMLPAGEGVLCHH
;
A
#
# COMPACT_ATOMS: atom_id res chain seq x y z
N MET A 1 -16.30 -6.35 2.31
CA MET A 1 -14.91 -5.90 2.47
C MET A 1 -14.62 -5.89 3.95
N LEU A 2 -13.48 -6.46 4.36
CA LEU A 2 -13.12 -6.57 5.77
C LEU A 2 -12.52 -5.26 6.29
N ASP A 3 -12.98 -4.84 7.45
CA ASP A 3 -12.32 -3.81 8.25
C ASP A 3 -11.50 -4.42 9.40
N ASN A 4 -10.82 -3.59 10.19
CA ASN A 4 -10.01 -4.08 11.30
C ASN A 4 -10.83 -4.85 12.36
N SER A 5 -12.10 -4.49 12.54
CA SER A 5 -12.99 -5.16 13.50
C SER A 5 -13.37 -6.55 13.01
N ASP A 6 -13.62 -6.68 11.70
CA ASP A 6 -13.92 -7.97 11.07
C ASP A 6 -12.70 -8.89 11.14
N ILE A 7 -11.50 -8.35 10.86
CA ILE A 7 -10.24 -9.10 10.95
C ILE A 7 -9.99 -9.57 12.38
N ASP A 8 -10.20 -8.70 13.38
CA ASP A 8 -10.05 -9.06 14.80
C ASP A 8 -11.01 -10.17 15.21
N ALA A 9 -12.26 -10.16 14.71
CA ALA A 9 -13.22 -11.24 14.96
C ALA A 9 -12.76 -12.57 14.34
N MET A 10 -12.19 -12.54 13.13
CA MET A 10 -11.59 -13.74 12.51
C MET A 10 -10.38 -14.25 13.30
N LEU A 11 -9.51 -13.34 13.74
CA LEU A 11 -8.36 -13.69 14.58
C LEU A 11 -8.80 -14.31 15.91
N GLN A 12 -9.86 -13.80 16.54
CA GLN A 12 -10.39 -14.39 17.76
C GLN A 12 -10.82 -15.84 17.55
N ILE A 13 -11.52 -16.14 16.44
CA ILE A 13 -11.90 -17.52 16.09
C ILE A 13 -10.66 -18.42 15.94
N ILE A 14 -9.64 -17.95 15.25
CA ILE A 14 -8.40 -18.70 15.00
C ILE A 14 -7.68 -18.98 16.33
N TYR A 15 -7.59 -17.98 17.19
CA TYR A 15 -6.94 -18.10 18.50
C TYR A 15 -7.66 -19.09 19.38
N ASP A 16 -8.99 -19.03 19.45
CA ASP A 16 -9.81 -19.95 20.23
C ASP A 16 -9.69 -21.41 19.71
N GLU A 17 -9.72 -21.61 18.37
CA GLU A 17 -9.61 -22.92 17.76
C GLU A 17 -8.22 -23.55 17.96
N ARG A 18 -7.15 -22.75 17.97
CA ARG A 18 -5.76 -23.24 17.97
C ARG A 18 -5.03 -23.03 19.30
N GLY A 19 -5.73 -22.52 20.31
CA GLY A 19 -5.16 -22.27 21.64
C GLY A 19 -4.08 -21.20 21.68
N LEU A 20 -4.10 -20.24 20.74
CA LEU A 20 -3.21 -19.09 20.75
C LEU A 20 -3.70 -18.03 21.75
N THR A 21 -2.79 -17.22 22.22
CA THR A 21 -3.06 -16.14 23.17
C THR A 21 -2.46 -14.82 22.69
N LEU A 22 -2.89 -13.71 23.28
CA LEU A 22 -2.30 -12.39 23.02
C LEU A 22 -0.83 -12.28 23.46
N ARG A 23 -0.29 -13.28 24.23
CA ARG A 23 1.13 -13.38 24.53
C ARG A 23 1.92 -13.94 23.37
N ASP A 24 1.31 -14.79 22.54
CA ASP A 24 1.95 -15.34 21.35
C ASP A 24 2.02 -14.25 20.28
N MET A 25 0.92 -13.52 20.05
CA MET A 25 0.86 -12.36 19.15
C MET A 25 -0.39 -11.52 19.46
N THR A 26 -0.26 -10.20 19.54
CA THR A 26 -1.41 -9.30 19.66
C THR A 26 -2.13 -9.20 18.32
N PHE A 27 -3.43 -8.87 18.31
CA PHE A 27 -4.20 -8.73 17.07
C PHE A 27 -3.63 -7.64 16.14
N SER A 28 -3.12 -6.53 16.71
CA SER A 28 -2.44 -5.52 15.90
C SER A 28 -1.22 -6.10 15.16
N HIS A 29 -0.35 -6.82 15.87
CA HIS A 29 0.81 -7.46 15.25
C HIS A 29 0.40 -8.56 14.25
N ALA A 30 -0.69 -9.27 14.51
CA ALA A 30 -1.20 -10.28 13.60
C ALA A 30 -1.69 -9.65 12.29
N ARG A 31 -2.40 -8.52 12.34
CA ARG A 31 -2.79 -7.75 11.14
C ARG A 31 -1.58 -7.27 10.35
N ASP A 32 -0.62 -6.63 11.03
CA ASP A 32 0.61 -6.15 10.38
C ASP A 32 1.39 -7.31 9.74
N MET A 33 1.47 -8.46 10.42
CA MET A 33 2.13 -9.66 9.91
C MET A 33 1.40 -10.22 8.68
N ILE A 34 0.07 -10.31 8.70
CA ILE A 34 -0.73 -10.76 7.55
C ILE A 34 -0.49 -9.86 6.35
N GLU A 35 -0.55 -8.54 6.56
CA GLU A 35 -0.27 -7.54 5.52
C GLU A 35 1.12 -7.74 4.91
N MET A 36 2.15 -7.87 5.75
CA MET A 36 3.53 -8.09 5.29
C MET A 36 3.71 -9.42 4.55
N LEU A 37 3.01 -10.47 4.99
CA LEU A 37 3.03 -11.76 4.28
C LEU A 37 2.41 -11.62 2.90
N LYS A 38 1.22 -11.03 2.79
CA LYS A 38 0.53 -10.81 1.52
C LYS A 38 1.36 -9.94 0.57
N LEU A 39 1.99 -8.86 1.06
CA LEU A 39 2.71 -7.92 0.22
C LEU A 39 4.12 -8.35 -0.20
N LYS A 40 4.85 -9.08 0.65
CA LYS A 40 6.29 -9.29 0.44
C LYS A 40 6.74 -10.75 0.49
N GLU A 41 6.30 -11.50 1.48
CA GLU A 41 6.84 -12.83 1.71
C GLU A 41 6.11 -13.94 0.94
N ARG A 42 4.82 -13.74 0.70
CA ARG A 42 3.92 -14.69 0.00
C ARG A 42 2.99 -13.93 -0.96
N PRO A 43 3.51 -13.18 -1.91
CA PRO A 43 2.69 -12.38 -2.82
C PRO A 43 1.78 -13.22 -3.73
N ASP A 44 2.05 -14.52 -3.84
CA ASP A 44 1.25 -15.52 -4.57
C ASP A 44 0.08 -16.13 -3.76
N TYR A 45 -0.15 -15.66 -2.52
CA TYR A 45 -1.22 -16.18 -1.64
C TYR A 45 -2.61 -16.16 -2.29
N TYR A 46 -2.86 -15.23 -3.19
CA TYR A 46 -4.13 -15.09 -3.90
C TYR A 46 -4.42 -16.30 -4.79
N GLU A 47 -3.40 -17.01 -5.28
CA GLU A 47 -3.57 -18.25 -6.02
C GLU A 47 -4.21 -19.32 -5.13
N ASP A 48 -3.75 -19.47 -3.89
CA ASP A 48 -4.38 -20.34 -2.89
C ASP A 48 -5.85 -19.96 -2.66
N MET A 49 -6.12 -18.66 -2.59
CA MET A 49 -7.50 -18.15 -2.41
C MET A 49 -8.40 -18.42 -3.60
N ILE A 50 -7.89 -18.37 -4.83
CA ILE A 50 -8.66 -18.58 -6.07
C ILE A 50 -8.78 -20.05 -6.38
N ILE A 51 -7.67 -20.80 -6.38
CA ILE A 51 -7.56 -22.14 -6.96
C ILE A 51 -7.95 -23.22 -5.95
N LEU A 52 -7.48 -23.15 -4.71
CA LEU A 52 -7.67 -24.22 -3.76
C LEU A 52 -9.13 -24.36 -3.31
N PRO A 53 -9.70 -25.59 -3.26
CA PRO A 53 -10.93 -25.84 -2.53
C PRO A 53 -10.83 -25.42 -1.07
N LEU A 54 -11.97 -25.05 -0.46
CA LEU A 54 -12.02 -24.63 0.94
C LEU A 54 -11.44 -25.68 1.89
N ASP A 55 -11.72 -26.96 1.63
CA ASP A 55 -11.23 -28.08 2.44
C ASP A 55 -9.69 -28.19 2.38
N THR A 56 -9.09 -27.97 1.21
CA THR A 56 -7.62 -27.99 1.06
C THR A 56 -6.98 -26.84 1.80
N LEU A 57 -7.59 -25.66 1.78
CA LEU A 57 -7.10 -24.50 2.54
C LEU A 57 -7.26 -24.76 4.05
N LYS A 58 -8.37 -25.41 4.46
CA LYS A 58 -8.56 -25.86 5.84
C LYS A 58 -7.47 -26.85 6.27
N GLU A 59 -7.08 -27.79 5.42
CA GLU A 59 -5.98 -28.72 5.71
C GLU A 59 -4.64 -28.00 5.91
N LYS A 60 -4.33 -26.97 5.11
CA LYS A 60 -3.14 -26.13 5.31
C LYS A 60 -3.17 -25.46 6.70
N TYR A 61 -4.31 -24.90 7.07
CA TYR A 61 -4.52 -24.30 8.39
C TYR A 61 -4.34 -25.31 9.52
N ASP A 62 -4.94 -26.50 9.41
CA ASP A 62 -4.87 -27.54 10.44
C ASP A 62 -3.46 -28.11 10.63
N LYS A 63 -2.69 -28.20 9.54
CA LYS A 63 -1.30 -28.70 9.54
C LYS A 63 -0.27 -27.64 9.93
N ALA A 64 -0.66 -26.37 10.03
CA ALA A 64 0.26 -25.30 10.43
C ALA A 64 0.71 -25.47 11.88
N GLU A 65 2.01 -25.33 12.14
CA GLU A 65 2.62 -25.56 13.47
C GLU A 65 3.08 -24.25 14.11
N SER A 66 3.61 -23.30 13.31
CA SER A 66 4.06 -22.01 13.84
C SER A 66 2.88 -21.07 14.05
N ALA A 67 2.94 -20.21 15.09
CA ALA A 67 1.91 -19.19 15.31
C ALA A 67 1.70 -18.31 14.06
N LYS A 68 2.78 -17.97 13.34
CA LYS A 68 2.75 -17.20 12.09
C LYS A 68 1.92 -17.90 11.01
N ASP A 69 2.17 -19.19 10.76
CA ASP A 69 1.45 -19.96 9.74
C ASP A 69 0.02 -20.27 10.15
N ILE A 70 -0.22 -20.57 11.43
CA ILE A 70 -1.57 -20.79 11.98
C ILE A 70 -2.44 -19.56 11.73
N ILE A 71 -1.94 -18.38 12.09
CA ILE A 71 -2.67 -17.13 11.93
C ILE A 71 -2.88 -16.84 10.43
N PHE A 72 -1.85 -16.98 9.61
CA PHE A 72 -1.93 -16.65 8.18
C PHE A 72 -2.90 -17.57 7.42
N TYR A 73 -2.72 -18.89 7.50
CA TYR A 73 -3.62 -19.83 6.81
C TYR A 73 -5.01 -19.86 7.41
N GLY A 74 -5.12 -19.65 8.73
CA GLY A 74 -6.41 -19.49 9.40
C GLY A 74 -7.16 -18.26 8.88
N TYR A 75 -6.46 -17.14 8.70
CA TYR A 75 -7.04 -15.92 8.14
C TYR A 75 -7.52 -16.13 6.71
N LEU A 76 -6.69 -16.67 5.81
CA LEU A 76 -7.08 -17.00 4.43
C LEU A 76 -8.28 -17.96 4.38
N TYR A 77 -8.31 -18.94 5.28
CA TYR A 77 -9.45 -19.86 5.39
C TYR A 77 -10.73 -19.14 5.79
N GLN A 78 -10.69 -18.25 6.79
CA GLN A 78 -11.86 -17.49 7.22
C GLN A 78 -12.32 -16.50 6.13
N GLU A 79 -11.41 -15.79 5.47
CA GLU A 79 -11.73 -14.92 4.32
C GLU A 79 -12.50 -15.70 3.25
N LYS A 80 -11.95 -16.83 2.81
CA LYS A 80 -12.58 -17.67 1.77
C LYS A 80 -13.93 -18.24 2.23
N LYS A 81 -14.04 -18.69 3.48
CA LYS A 81 -15.28 -19.22 4.07
C LYS A 81 -16.40 -18.17 4.12
N CYS A 82 -16.04 -16.93 4.38
CA CYS A 82 -16.99 -15.81 4.48
C CYS A 82 -17.22 -15.09 3.14
N PHE A 83 -16.55 -15.51 2.05
CA PHE A 83 -16.53 -14.78 0.78
C PHE A 83 -16.13 -13.31 0.96
N ALA A 84 -15.20 -13.06 1.86
CA ALA A 84 -14.76 -11.73 2.24
C ALA A 84 -13.38 -11.43 1.64
N LEU A 85 -13.09 -10.15 1.43
CA LEU A 85 -11.82 -9.67 0.88
C LEU A 85 -11.33 -8.47 1.70
N ASP A 86 -10.03 -8.40 1.93
CA ASP A 86 -9.37 -7.20 2.45
C ASP A 86 -8.86 -6.28 1.31
N TYR A 87 -8.18 -5.20 1.66
CA TYR A 87 -7.68 -4.24 0.67
C TYR A 87 -6.61 -4.83 -0.26
N ASN A 88 -5.72 -5.69 0.26
CA ASN A 88 -4.68 -6.33 -0.56
C ASN A 88 -5.31 -7.27 -1.60
N ASP A 89 -6.34 -8.01 -1.19
CA ASP A 89 -7.07 -8.91 -2.08
C ASP A 89 -7.72 -8.16 -3.23
N LEU A 90 -8.27 -6.95 -2.99
CA LEU A 90 -8.90 -6.16 -4.05
C LEU A 90 -7.90 -5.80 -5.16
N ILE A 91 -6.65 -5.51 -4.81
CA ILE A 91 -5.62 -5.18 -5.78
C ILE A 91 -5.14 -6.45 -6.48
N GLU A 92 -4.75 -7.47 -5.74
CA GLU A 92 -4.20 -8.71 -6.30
C GLU A 92 -5.22 -9.47 -7.17
N PHE A 93 -6.48 -9.55 -6.75
CA PHE A 93 -7.52 -10.20 -7.55
C PHE A 93 -7.87 -9.37 -8.80
N SER A 94 -7.81 -8.05 -8.72
CA SER A 94 -7.97 -7.18 -9.90
C SER A 94 -6.84 -7.41 -10.90
N LEU A 95 -5.60 -7.48 -10.44
CA LEU A 95 -4.44 -7.80 -11.28
C LEU A 95 -4.56 -9.19 -11.88
N HIS A 96 -4.95 -10.20 -11.10
CA HIS A 96 -5.18 -11.55 -11.61
C HIS A 96 -6.25 -11.57 -12.72
N ILE A 97 -7.39 -10.89 -12.51
CA ILE A 97 -8.45 -10.79 -13.53
C ILE A 97 -7.92 -10.10 -14.79
N PHE A 98 -7.17 -9.02 -14.67
CA PHE A 98 -6.63 -8.31 -15.82
C PHE A 98 -5.54 -9.08 -16.57
N ARG A 99 -4.77 -9.93 -15.88
CA ARG A 99 -3.78 -10.83 -16.50
C ARG A 99 -4.44 -11.97 -17.25
N THR A 100 -5.56 -12.51 -16.73
CA THR A 100 -6.22 -13.72 -17.27
C THR A 100 -7.36 -13.43 -18.24
N HIS A 101 -8.01 -12.26 -18.14
CA HIS A 101 -9.19 -11.86 -18.93
C HIS A 101 -8.93 -10.58 -19.72
N GLU A 102 -8.43 -10.73 -20.94
CA GLU A 102 -8.08 -9.60 -21.81
C GLU A 102 -9.27 -8.71 -22.14
N ASP A 103 -10.45 -9.28 -22.38
CA ASP A 103 -11.68 -8.55 -22.65
C ASP A 103 -12.08 -7.63 -21.50
N ILE A 104 -11.96 -8.09 -20.26
CA ILE A 104 -12.20 -7.28 -19.05
C ILE A 104 -11.14 -6.19 -18.93
N ARG A 105 -9.85 -6.52 -19.11
CA ARG A 105 -8.75 -5.55 -19.08
C ARG A 105 -8.97 -4.43 -20.09
N LEU A 106 -9.22 -4.78 -21.36
CA LEU A 106 -9.44 -3.80 -22.43
C LEU A 106 -10.68 -2.95 -22.19
N LYS A 107 -11.75 -3.52 -21.61
CA LYS A 107 -12.95 -2.75 -21.24
C LYS A 107 -12.62 -1.64 -20.26
N TRP A 108 -11.84 -1.94 -19.19
CA TRP A 108 -11.47 -0.95 -18.19
C TRP A 108 -10.44 0.05 -18.72
N GLN A 109 -9.43 -0.38 -19.47
CA GLN A 109 -8.45 0.47 -20.11
C GLN A 109 -9.10 1.52 -21.03
N LYS A 110 -10.10 1.11 -21.84
CA LYS A 110 -10.83 2.04 -22.72
C LYS A 110 -11.72 3.00 -21.96
N ARG A 111 -12.28 2.58 -20.85
CA ARG A 111 -13.16 3.41 -20.01
C ARG A 111 -12.41 4.49 -19.23
N LEU A 112 -11.18 4.19 -18.80
CA LEU A 112 -10.37 5.08 -17.98
C LEU A 112 -9.48 5.95 -18.85
N GLU A 113 -10.06 7.00 -19.43
CA GLU A 113 -9.36 7.92 -20.35
C GLU A 113 -8.26 8.73 -19.63
N TYR A 114 -8.46 9.04 -18.35
CA TYR A 114 -7.51 9.76 -17.49
C TYR A 114 -7.36 9.03 -16.16
N ILE A 115 -6.13 8.85 -15.72
CA ILE A 115 -5.81 8.28 -14.43
C ILE A 115 -5.04 9.33 -13.64
N MET A 116 -5.53 9.65 -12.45
CA MET A 116 -4.90 10.59 -11.52
C MET A 116 -4.62 9.86 -10.21
N ILE A 117 -3.37 9.96 -9.74
CA ILE A 117 -2.95 9.33 -8.49
C ILE A 117 -2.32 10.38 -7.60
N ASP A 118 -2.84 10.51 -6.41
CA ASP A 118 -2.32 11.34 -5.34
C ASP A 118 -1.44 10.52 -4.39
N GLU A 119 -0.58 11.20 -3.62
CA GLU A 119 0.35 10.58 -2.67
C GLU A 119 1.21 9.45 -3.30
N PHE A 120 1.66 9.69 -4.54
CA PHE A 120 2.34 8.66 -5.35
C PHE A 120 3.62 8.12 -4.72
N GLN A 121 4.23 8.83 -3.75
CA GLN A 121 5.40 8.36 -3.00
C GLN A 121 5.10 7.17 -2.09
N ASP A 122 3.83 6.91 -1.78
CA ASP A 122 3.41 5.89 -0.82
C ASP A 122 2.84 4.63 -1.48
N ILE A 123 2.91 4.51 -2.83
CA ILE A 123 2.42 3.32 -3.52
C ILE A 123 3.38 2.14 -3.39
N ASP A 124 2.80 0.94 -3.34
CA ASP A 124 3.50 -0.35 -3.35
C ASP A 124 3.59 -0.94 -4.77
N PRO A 125 4.40 -2.01 -4.98
CA PRO A 125 4.54 -2.64 -6.30
C PRO A 125 3.24 -3.14 -6.93
N PRO A 126 2.30 -3.82 -6.23
CA PRO A 126 1.02 -4.20 -6.79
C PRO A 126 0.17 -3.01 -7.24
N GLN A 127 0.12 -1.92 -6.48
CA GLN A 127 -0.57 -0.70 -6.85
C GLN A 127 0.06 -0.05 -8.08
N TYR A 128 1.40 -0.03 -8.16
CA TYR A 128 2.12 0.46 -9.32
C TYR A 128 1.81 -0.38 -10.58
N GLU A 129 1.81 -1.70 -10.47
CA GLU A 129 1.43 -2.59 -11.58
C GLU A 129 -0.02 -2.36 -12.02
N LEU A 130 -0.96 -2.23 -11.07
CA LEU A 130 -2.36 -1.95 -11.39
C LEU A 130 -2.52 -0.64 -12.17
N MET A 131 -1.82 0.41 -11.75
CA MET A 131 -1.76 1.68 -12.50
C MET A 131 -1.24 1.46 -13.92
N GLN A 132 -0.12 0.75 -14.09
CA GLN A 132 0.47 0.49 -15.42
C GLN A 132 -0.52 -0.26 -16.32
N VAL A 133 -1.15 -1.32 -15.81
CA VAL A 133 -2.16 -2.09 -16.54
C VAL A 133 -3.33 -1.21 -16.99
N LEU A 134 -3.85 -0.39 -16.10
CA LEU A 134 -5.02 0.44 -16.39
C LEU A 134 -4.72 1.59 -17.36
N CYS A 135 -3.53 2.20 -17.28
CA CYS A 135 -3.19 3.36 -18.13
C CYS A 135 -2.68 2.97 -19.52
N ASP A 136 -2.46 1.69 -19.82
CA ASP A 136 -1.74 1.24 -21.03
C ASP A 136 -2.43 1.62 -22.36
N HIS A 137 -3.75 1.79 -22.37
CA HIS A 137 -4.50 2.13 -23.58
C HIS A 137 -4.41 3.63 -23.95
N HIS A 138 -4.75 4.53 -23.04
CA HIS A 138 -4.79 5.97 -23.31
C HIS A 138 -3.46 6.67 -22.93
N LYS A 139 -2.72 6.14 -22.00
CA LYS A 139 -1.43 6.68 -21.47
C LYS A 139 -1.56 8.10 -20.88
N ASN A 140 -2.79 8.52 -20.53
CA ASN A 140 -3.06 9.79 -19.90
C ASN A 140 -2.95 9.64 -18.37
N LEU A 141 -1.73 9.72 -17.86
CA LEU A 141 -1.43 9.53 -16.46
C LEU A 141 -0.97 10.86 -15.83
N PHE A 142 -1.58 11.20 -14.70
CA PHE A 142 -1.21 12.34 -13.87
C PHE A 142 -0.94 11.85 -12.46
N ILE A 143 0.26 12.11 -11.95
CA ILE A 143 0.64 11.75 -10.59
C ILE A 143 1.00 12.99 -9.78
N VAL A 144 0.65 12.96 -8.50
CA VAL A 144 1.05 13.97 -7.51
C VAL A 144 1.73 13.25 -6.36
N GLY A 145 2.84 13.77 -5.88
CA GLY A 145 3.55 13.18 -4.75
C GLY A 145 4.71 14.05 -4.30
N ASP A 146 5.15 13.78 -3.09
CA ASP A 146 6.31 14.42 -2.49
C ASP A 146 7.26 13.36 -1.92
N PRO A 147 8.42 13.10 -2.54
CA PRO A 147 9.36 12.08 -2.07
C PRO A 147 9.87 12.35 -0.65
N ASP A 148 9.85 13.61 -0.20
CA ASP A 148 10.23 13.98 1.17
C ASP A 148 9.17 13.60 2.23
N GLN A 149 7.96 13.17 1.81
CA GLN A 149 6.86 12.77 2.68
C GLN A 149 6.63 11.25 2.75
N THR A 150 7.50 10.45 2.16
CA THR A 150 7.41 8.98 2.21
C THR A 150 7.57 8.47 3.64
N ILE A 151 6.51 7.91 4.21
CA ILE A 151 6.48 7.36 5.58
C ILE A 151 6.01 5.90 5.64
N TYR A 152 5.60 5.31 4.51
CA TYR A 152 5.04 3.96 4.44
C TYR A 152 5.98 2.92 3.80
N THR A 153 7.30 3.15 3.81
CA THR A 153 8.30 2.18 3.29
C THR A 153 8.24 0.83 4.02
N TRP A 154 7.89 0.83 5.30
CA TRP A 154 7.68 -0.37 6.08
C TRP A 154 6.48 -1.21 5.59
N ARG A 155 5.47 -0.58 4.98
CA ARG A 155 4.32 -1.23 4.31
C ARG A 155 4.60 -1.64 2.87
N GLY A 156 5.77 -1.36 2.32
CA GLY A 156 6.13 -1.73 0.95
C GLY A 156 6.12 -0.58 -0.04
N ALA A 157 5.81 0.65 0.39
CA ALA A 157 5.94 1.82 -0.45
C ALA A 157 7.37 1.96 -0.98
N ASP A 158 7.49 2.29 -2.27
CA ASP A 158 8.78 2.47 -2.93
C ASP A 158 8.85 3.84 -3.62
N VAL A 159 9.50 4.77 -2.97
CA VAL A 159 9.67 6.14 -3.47
C VAL A 159 10.37 6.21 -4.83
N ARG A 160 11.09 5.15 -5.23
CA ARG A 160 11.76 5.09 -6.54
C ARG A 160 10.77 5.15 -7.69
N PHE A 161 9.52 4.69 -7.50
CA PHE A 161 8.48 4.86 -8.52
C PHE A 161 8.22 6.32 -8.86
N LEU A 162 8.32 7.22 -7.87
CA LEU A 162 8.21 8.66 -8.08
C LEU A 162 9.51 9.27 -8.60
N LEU A 163 10.65 8.92 -7.99
CA LEU A 163 11.95 9.49 -8.34
C LEU A 163 12.43 9.12 -9.75
N ASP A 164 12.08 7.93 -10.21
CA ASP A 164 12.46 7.41 -11.53
C ASP A 164 11.34 7.50 -12.58
N PHE A 165 10.26 8.22 -12.25
CA PHE A 165 9.05 8.26 -13.08
C PHE A 165 9.34 8.79 -14.50
N ASP A 166 10.15 9.84 -14.63
CA ASP A 166 10.55 10.41 -15.91
C ASP A 166 11.48 9.49 -16.74
N LYS A 167 12.21 8.58 -16.07
CA LYS A 167 13.03 7.56 -16.77
C LYS A 167 12.15 6.48 -17.38
N VAL A 168 11.06 6.10 -16.68
CA VAL A 168 10.08 5.10 -17.17
C VAL A 168 9.15 5.72 -18.22
N TYR A 169 8.78 6.99 -18.03
CA TYR A 169 7.90 7.75 -18.91
C TYR A 169 8.61 9.00 -19.46
N PRO A 170 9.46 8.88 -20.51
CA PRO A 170 10.34 9.97 -20.95
C PRO A 170 9.62 11.22 -21.47
N THR A 171 8.33 11.12 -21.78
CA THR A 171 7.50 12.26 -22.22
C THR A 171 6.86 13.02 -21.06
N THR A 172 7.18 12.65 -19.82
CA THR A 172 6.63 13.28 -18.61
C THR A 172 7.00 14.76 -18.54
N LYS A 173 6.00 15.58 -18.21
CA LYS A 173 6.20 16.99 -17.83
C LYS A 173 6.13 17.12 -16.32
N THR A 174 7.27 17.37 -15.70
CA THR A 174 7.36 17.61 -14.26
C THR A 174 7.07 19.07 -13.93
N ILE A 175 6.18 19.30 -12.97
CA ILE A 175 5.83 20.61 -12.42
C ILE A 175 6.11 20.60 -10.92
N LEU A 176 7.00 21.49 -10.47
CA LEU A 176 7.29 21.64 -9.04
C LEU A 176 6.36 22.69 -8.43
N MET A 177 5.60 22.31 -7.43
CA MET A 177 4.76 23.21 -6.63
C MET A 177 5.60 23.76 -5.46
N MET A 178 6.16 24.96 -5.64
CA MET A 178 7.12 25.54 -4.68
C MET A 178 6.44 26.42 -3.63
N GLU A 179 5.28 26.99 -3.94
CA GLU A 179 4.57 27.92 -3.06
C GLU A 179 3.83 27.15 -1.94
N ASN A 180 4.15 27.49 -0.70
CA ASN A 180 3.52 26.88 0.48
C ASN A 180 2.58 27.87 1.16
N TYR A 181 1.28 27.54 1.14
CA TYR A 181 0.19 28.31 1.74
C TYR A 181 -0.27 27.77 3.10
N ARG A 182 0.42 26.74 3.64
CA ARG A 182 0.03 26.05 4.89
C ARG A 182 0.82 26.51 6.10
N SER A 183 2.12 26.74 5.92
CA SER A 183 3.06 26.95 7.02
C SER A 183 3.70 28.34 6.98
N THR A 184 4.01 28.89 8.16
CA THR A 184 4.75 30.14 8.28
C THR A 184 6.22 29.97 7.87
N PRO A 185 6.94 31.07 7.55
CA PRO A 185 8.37 31.02 7.21
C PRO A 185 9.22 30.33 8.26
N GLN A 186 8.93 30.51 9.54
CA GLN A 186 9.69 29.92 10.64
C GLN A 186 9.55 28.40 10.66
N ILE A 187 8.34 27.88 10.44
CA ILE A 187 8.10 26.44 10.35
C ILE A 187 8.82 25.85 9.13
N LEU A 188 8.70 26.50 7.97
CA LEU A 188 9.36 26.02 6.74
C LEU A 188 10.88 26.03 6.85
N ALA A 189 11.48 27.02 7.52
CA ALA A 189 12.93 27.05 7.73
C ALA A 189 13.43 25.85 8.52
N VAL A 190 12.71 25.45 9.58
CA VAL A 190 13.05 24.24 10.36
C VAL A 190 12.87 22.97 9.53
N CYS A 191 11.74 22.86 8.82
CA CYS A 191 11.46 21.69 7.97
C CYS A 191 12.49 21.55 6.83
N ASN A 192 12.81 22.64 6.14
CA ASN A 192 13.82 22.64 5.08
C ASN A 192 15.20 22.21 5.62
N SER A 193 15.62 22.73 6.78
CA SER A 193 16.89 22.34 7.42
C SER A 193 16.94 20.85 7.79
N LEU A 194 15.81 20.25 8.18
CA LEU A 194 15.73 18.83 8.48
C LEU A 194 15.82 18.00 7.21
N ILE A 195 15.01 18.36 6.20
CA ILE A 195 14.84 17.57 4.99
C ILE A 195 16.06 17.63 4.06
N GLU A 196 16.88 18.68 4.15
CA GLU A 196 18.16 18.78 3.40
C GLU A 196 19.13 17.64 3.68
N LYS A 197 18.96 16.92 4.78
CA LYS A 197 19.77 15.76 5.15
C LYS A 197 19.40 14.49 4.36
N ASN A 198 18.23 14.46 3.72
CA ASN A 198 17.82 13.34 2.88
C ASN A 198 18.63 13.32 1.58
N GLN A 199 19.04 12.13 1.15
CA GLN A 199 19.82 11.93 -0.08
C GLN A 199 18.91 11.63 -1.28
N ASP A 200 17.88 10.81 -1.08
CA ASP A 200 16.95 10.39 -2.13
C ASP A 200 15.77 11.38 -2.23
N ARG A 201 16.01 12.49 -2.93
CA ARG A 201 15.00 13.56 -3.04
C ARG A 201 15.06 14.33 -4.35
N ILE A 202 13.95 14.93 -4.73
CA ILE A 202 13.91 15.99 -5.74
C ILE A 202 14.24 17.31 -5.05
N LYS A 203 15.36 17.94 -5.41
CA LYS A 203 15.77 19.21 -4.82
C LYS A 203 14.73 20.29 -5.11
N LYS A 204 14.12 20.81 -4.06
CA LYS A 204 13.15 21.91 -4.11
C LYS A 204 13.32 22.79 -2.86
N GLU A 205 12.95 24.05 -2.99
CA GLU A 205 12.88 24.99 -1.88
C GLU A 205 11.45 25.52 -1.79
N LEU A 206 10.78 25.23 -0.69
CA LEU A 206 9.41 25.70 -0.47
C LEU A 206 9.42 27.18 -0.09
N LEU A 207 8.66 27.97 -0.84
CA LEU A 207 8.51 29.41 -0.64
C LEU A 207 7.31 29.67 0.27
N PRO A 208 7.50 30.31 1.45
CA PRO A 208 6.39 30.63 2.33
C PRO A 208 5.52 31.75 1.76
N MET A 209 4.22 31.49 1.63
CA MET A 209 3.24 32.50 1.18
C MET A 209 2.47 33.13 2.35
N LEU A 210 2.57 32.57 3.55
CA LEU A 210 2.00 33.14 4.75
C LEU A 210 2.92 34.22 5.37
N PRO A 211 2.37 35.20 6.11
CA PRO A 211 3.17 36.15 6.89
C PRO A 211 3.96 35.42 7.99
N ALA A 212 4.97 36.11 8.51
CA ALA A 212 5.75 35.60 9.64
C ALA A 212 4.85 35.35 10.86
N GLY A 213 5.04 34.16 11.47
CA GLY A 213 4.37 33.73 12.69
C GLY A 213 5.32 33.79 13.90
N GLU A 214 4.94 33.10 14.96
CA GLU A 214 5.78 32.94 16.16
C GLU A 214 7.01 32.11 15.88
N GLY A 215 8.06 32.29 16.68
CA GLY A 215 9.28 31.47 16.60
C GLY A 215 9.04 30.03 16.99
N VAL A 216 9.78 29.10 16.37
CA VAL A 216 9.77 27.69 16.73
C VAL A 216 10.60 27.50 18.00
N LEU A 217 10.00 26.93 19.05
CA LEU A 217 10.66 26.64 20.32
C LEU A 217 11.03 25.16 20.37
N CYS A 218 12.27 24.86 20.77
CA CYS A 218 12.73 23.52 21.04
C CYS A 218 12.75 23.31 22.58
N HIS A 219 12.02 22.30 23.04
CA HIS A 219 12.08 21.88 24.45
C HIS A 219 12.95 20.61 24.54
N HIS A 220 13.89 20.65 25.48
CA HIS A 220 14.73 19.51 25.83
C HIS A 220 14.16 18.78 27.05
#